data_4e44f598481cd7d175a1bf92f37029f3
#
_entry.id   4e44f598481cd7d175a1bf92f37029f3
#
_cell.length_a   1.000
_cell.length_b   1.000
_cell.length_c   1.000
_cell.angle_alpha   90.00
_cell.angle_beta   90.00
_cell.angle_gamma   90.00
#
_symmetry.space_group_name_H-M   'P 1'
#
loop_
_entity.id
_entity.type
_entity.pdbx_description
1 polymer ?
#
loop_
_entity_poly.entity_id
_entity_poly.type
_entity_poly.pdbx_seq_one_letter_code
_entity_poly.pdbx_strand_id
1 'polypeptide(L)'
;TAKLYLKLSLKNTSSYTITKVKMGYEIPIMEDGTITQTFSVTINPGKTVNKTVYIGKMTQQPYKAPKVKCLSFWYKSATPKLNQLKVSYKGYEYNPNTGELYITARMQNTSSYTITKVTMYFEIPLDETATPTKTYNVNIPAGKTKNYRFKIGRMADAPDGKVLVKCKKFWYKK
;
A
#
# COMPACT_ATOMS: atom_id res chain seq x y z
N THR A 1 41.22 -24.04 -6.91
CA THR A 1 40.09 -23.33 -6.23
C THR A 1 38.90 -23.17 -7.16
N ALA A 2 37.77 -23.73 -6.82
CA ALA A 2 36.51 -23.59 -7.56
C ALA A 2 35.72 -22.38 -7.06
N LYS A 3 34.94 -21.74 -7.96
CA LYS A 3 34.00 -20.67 -7.58
C LYS A 3 32.69 -21.30 -7.11
N LEU A 4 32.25 -20.93 -5.92
CA LEU A 4 30.95 -21.36 -5.38
C LEU A 4 29.87 -20.33 -5.70
N TYR A 5 28.77 -20.80 -6.31
CA TYR A 5 27.57 -20.02 -6.57
C TYR A 5 26.36 -20.72 -5.93
N LEU A 6 25.50 -19.95 -5.31
CA LEU A 6 24.23 -20.44 -4.79
C LEU A 6 23.06 -19.90 -5.61
N LYS A 7 22.13 -20.76 -5.96
CA LYS A 7 20.85 -20.38 -6.58
C LYS A 7 19.82 -20.19 -5.46
N LEU A 8 19.31 -18.98 -5.32
CA LEU A 8 18.34 -18.60 -4.28
C LEU A 8 16.98 -18.35 -4.93
N SER A 9 15.94 -18.81 -4.25
CA SER A 9 14.56 -18.42 -4.53
C SER A 9 14.05 -17.54 -3.40
N LEU A 10 13.79 -16.26 -3.68
CA LEU A 10 13.43 -15.25 -2.70
C LEU A 10 11.95 -14.86 -2.92
N LYS A 11 11.08 -15.27 -1.99
CA LYS A 11 9.66 -14.93 -2.01
C LYS A 11 9.38 -13.78 -1.06
N ASN A 12 8.74 -12.72 -1.56
CA ASN A 12 8.27 -11.61 -0.73
C ASN A 12 6.85 -11.87 -0.25
N THR A 13 6.69 -12.17 1.03
CA THR A 13 5.37 -12.36 1.67
C THR A 13 4.85 -11.09 2.36
N SER A 14 5.61 -9.97 2.28
CA SER A 14 5.20 -8.69 2.83
C SER A 14 4.34 -7.89 1.85
N SER A 15 3.70 -6.84 2.33
CA SER A 15 2.96 -5.86 1.50
C SER A 15 3.85 -4.77 0.88
N TYR A 16 5.17 -4.81 1.08
CA TYR A 16 6.12 -3.81 0.61
C TYR A 16 7.01 -4.35 -0.50
N THR A 17 7.50 -3.46 -1.38
CA THR A 17 8.53 -3.87 -2.34
C THR A 17 9.88 -3.94 -1.63
N ILE A 18 10.48 -5.12 -1.57
CA ILE A 18 11.84 -5.34 -1.04
C ILE A 18 12.85 -4.82 -2.07
N THR A 19 13.81 -4.02 -1.61
CA THR A 19 14.82 -3.38 -2.49
C THR A 19 16.23 -3.87 -2.22
N LYS A 20 16.48 -4.46 -1.04
CA LYS A 20 17.78 -5.01 -0.67
C LYS A 20 17.58 -6.12 0.36
N VAL A 21 18.41 -7.13 0.34
CA VAL A 21 18.44 -8.20 1.34
C VAL A 21 19.86 -8.42 1.84
N LYS A 22 19.98 -8.76 3.14
CA LYS A 22 21.20 -9.29 3.74
C LYS A 22 20.98 -10.76 4.04
N MET A 23 21.81 -11.61 3.47
CA MET A 23 21.74 -13.06 3.60
C MET A 23 22.95 -13.57 4.40
N GLY A 24 22.72 -14.56 5.25
CA GLY A 24 23.75 -15.35 5.88
C GLY A 24 23.81 -16.74 5.24
N TYR A 25 25.01 -17.25 5.07
CA TYR A 25 25.28 -18.55 4.49
C TYR A 25 26.20 -19.32 5.43
N GLU A 26 25.76 -20.45 5.91
CA GLU A 26 26.59 -21.42 6.64
C GLU A 26 27.06 -22.46 5.58
N ILE A 27 28.33 -22.38 5.22
CA ILE A 27 28.92 -23.28 4.22
C ILE A 27 29.66 -24.40 4.96
N PRO A 28 29.19 -25.65 4.90
CA PRO A 28 29.83 -26.77 5.55
C PRO A 28 31.08 -27.17 4.77
N ILE A 29 32.21 -26.68 5.25
CA ILE A 29 33.57 -27.03 4.84
C ILE A 29 34.34 -27.50 6.08
N MET A 30 35.61 -27.94 5.95
CA MET A 30 36.36 -28.43 7.09
C MET A 30 36.49 -27.43 8.24
N GLU A 31 36.49 -26.14 7.96
CA GLU A 31 36.36 -25.05 8.92
C GLU A 31 35.00 -24.40 8.73
N ASP A 32 34.07 -24.56 9.68
CA ASP A 32 32.75 -23.99 9.62
C ASP A 32 32.81 -22.45 9.57
N GLY A 33 32.44 -21.86 8.44
CA GLY A 33 32.42 -20.42 8.22
C GLY A 33 31.02 -19.90 7.91
N THR A 34 30.64 -18.80 8.57
CA THR A 34 29.44 -18.04 8.20
C THR A 34 29.82 -16.86 7.32
N ILE A 35 29.29 -16.84 6.12
CA ILE A 35 29.49 -15.72 5.19
C ILE A 35 28.23 -14.87 5.17
N THR A 36 28.35 -13.56 5.21
CA THR A 36 27.21 -12.64 5.04
C THR A 36 27.40 -11.78 3.80
N GLN A 37 26.33 -11.63 3.05
CA GLN A 37 26.32 -10.75 1.89
C GLN A 37 25.06 -9.90 1.83
N THR A 38 25.22 -8.68 1.35
CA THR A 38 24.10 -7.77 1.09
C THR A 38 24.06 -7.46 -0.39
N PHE A 39 22.90 -7.61 -1.01
CA PHE A 39 22.72 -7.30 -2.42
C PHE A 39 21.38 -6.65 -2.70
N SER A 40 21.35 -5.81 -3.73
CA SER A 40 20.15 -5.17 -4.21
C SER A 40 19.29 -6.18 -4.98
N VAL A 41 17.97 -6.13 -4.76
CA VAL A 41 16.98 -6.94 -5.42
C VAL A 41 15.65 -6.19 -5.41
N THR A 42 14.85 -6.32 -6.47
CA THR A 42 13.48 -5.78 -6.47
C THR A 42 12.51 -6.93 -6.45
N ILE A 43 11.79 -7.09 -5.33
CA ILE A 43 10.77 -8.13 -5.16
C ILE A 43 9.47 -7.46 -4.77
N ASN A 44 8.52 -7.38 -5.69
CA ASN A 44 7.19 -6.85 -5.42
C ASN A 44 6.40 -7.77 -4.45
N PRO A 45 5.39 -7.24 -3.75
CA PRO A 45 4.52 -8.03 -2.88
C PRO A 45 3.99 -9.30 -3.55
N GLY A 46 4.07 -10.43 -2.87
CA GLY A 46 3.60 -11.73 -3.35
C GLY A 46 4.44 -12.38 -4.46
N LYS A 47 5.49 -11.71 -4.96
CA LYS A 47 6.33 -12.22 -6.04
C LYS A 47 7.54 -12.99 -5.52
N THR A 48 8.04 -13.88 -6.38
CA THR A 48 9.27 -14.64 -6.17
C THR A 48 10.30 -14.24 -7.23
N VAL A 49 11.56 -14.10 -6.82
CA VAL A 49 12.69 -13.82 -7.71
C VAL A 49 13.77 -14.86 -7.46
N ASN A 50 14.28 -15.44 -8.54
CA ASN A 50 15.44 -16.34 -8.47
C ASN A 50 16.72 -15.54 -8.71
N LYS A 51 17.73 -15.78 -7.89
CA LYS A 51 19.01 -15.08 -7.97
C LYS A 51 20.16 -16.06 -7.76
N THR A 52 21.17 -15.97 -8.63
CA THR A 52 22.45 -16.67 -8.43
C THR A 52 23.41 -15.71 -7.73
N VAL A 53 23.97 -16.15 -6.61
CA VAL A 53 24.88 -15.35 -5.79
C VAL A 53 26.23 -16.03 -5.74
N TYR A 54 27.28 -15.27 -6.05
CA TYR A 54 28.65 -15.73 -5.89
C TYR A 54 29.06 -15.64 -4.43
N ILE A 55 29.49 -16.73 -3.82
CA ILE A 55 29.85 -16.82 -2.41
C ILE A 55 31.35 -16.61 -2.21
N GLY A 56 32.17 -17.16 -3.10
CA GLY A 56 33.63 -17.06 -2.99
C GLY A 56 34.36 -18.15 -3.76
N LYS A 57 35.67 -18.16 -3.64
CA LYS A 57 36.53 -19.26 -4.09
C LYS A 57 36.67 -20.27 -2.96
N MET A 58 36.48 -21.53 -3.24
CA MET A 58 36.60 -22.63 -2.28
C MET A 58 37.72 -23.57 -2.68
N THR A 59 38.48 -24.03 -1.72
CA THR A 59 39.52 -25.06 -1.92
C THR A 59 38.93 -26.45 -1.94
N GLN A 60 37.77 -26.63 -1.30
CA GLN A 60 37.04 -27.87 -1.19
C GLN A 60 35.58 -27.67 -1.52
N GLN A 61 34.90 -28.72 -1.95
CA GLN A 61 33.44 -28.70 -2.13
C GLN A 61 32.75 -28.84 -0.75
N PRO A 62 31.61 -28.14 -0.52
CA PRO A 62 30.80 -28.40 0.67
C PRO A 62 30.36 -29.86 0.73
N TYR A 63 30.57 -30.51 1.87
CA TYR A 63 30.19 -31.93 2.06
C TYR A 63 28.70 -32.15 2.27
N LYS A 64 27.92 -31.09 2.48
CA LYS A 64 26.46 -31.08 2.50
C LYS A 64 25.90 -29.74 2.00
N ALA A 65 24.61 -29.68 1.80
CA ALA A 65 23.96 -28.44 1.33
C ALA A 65 24.18 -27.26 2.29
N PRO A 66 24.57 -26.07 1.79
CA PRO A 66 24.67 -24.85 2.59
C PRO A 66 23.33 -24.45 3.22
N LYS A 67 23.36 -24.01 4.46
CA LYS A 67 22.20 -23.37 5.09
C LYS A 67 22.17 -21.90 4.71
N VAL A 68 20.99 -21.40 4.35
CA VAL A 68 20.77 -20.02 3.91
C VAL A 68 19.71 -19.37 4.77
N LYS A 69 19.99 -18.17 5.29
CA LYS A 69 19.08 -17.41 6.14
C LYS A 69 19.02 -15.95 5.70
N CYS A 70 17.82 -15.39 5.58
CA CYS A 70 17.65 -13.95 5.45
C CYS A 70 17.83 -13.30 6.83
N LEU A 71 18.84 -12.45 6.97
CA LEU A 71 19.17 -11.78 8.24
C LEU A 71 18.43 -10.46 8.37
N SER A 72 18.29 -9.71 7.28
CA SER A 72 17.53 -8.46 7.22
C SER A 72 17.17 -8.10 5.79
N PHE A 73 16.19 -7.25 5.62
CA PHE A 73 15.82 -6.71 4.33
C PHE A 73 15.44 -5.23 4.44
N TRP A 74 15.61 -4.51 3.34
CA TRP A 74 15.18 -3.12 3.17
C TRP A 74 14.03 -3.09 2.19
N TYR A 75 13.07 -2.23 2.43
CA TYR A 75 11.91 -2.08 1.58
C TYR A 75 11.64 -0.63 1.22
N LYS A 76 11.04 -0.43 0.07
CA LYS A 76 10.46 0.86 -0.32
C LYS A 76 8.98 0.84 0.02
N SER A 77 8.59 1.77 0.85
CA SER A 77 7.18 2.03 1.12
C SER A 77 6.54 2.58 -0.16
N ALA A 78 5.57 1.85 -0.71
CA ALA A 78 4.80 2.37 -1.83
C ALA A 78 3.95 3.54 -1.33
N THR A 79 4.08 4.72 -1.96
CA THR A 79 3.11 5.81 -1.74
C THR A 79 1.74 5.34 -2.21
N PRO A 80 0.69 5.40 -1.37
CA PRO A 80 -0.64 4.99 -1.79
C PRO A 80 -1.10 5.80 -3.01
N LYS A 81 -1.66 5.10 -3.99
CA LYS A 81 -2.22 5.73 -5.20
C LYS A 81 -3.68 6.07 -4.98
N LEU A 82 -4.18 7.10 -5.65
CA LEU A 82 -5.56 7.57 -5.49
C LEU A 82 -6.60 6.48 -5.76
N ASN A 83 -6.36 5.57 -6.70
CA ASN A 83 -7.24 4.44 -7.01
C ASN A 83 -7.32 3.38 -5.89
N GLN A 84 -6.48 3.47 -4.85
CA GLN A 84 -6.56 2.60 -3.68
C GLN A 84 -7.58 3.08 -2.63
N LEU A 85 -8.18 4.25 -2.82
CA LEU A 85 -9.37 4.68 -2.09
C LEU A 85 -10.57 4.65 -3.03
N LYS A 86 -11.39 3.60 -2.93
CA LYS A 86 -12.63 3.49 -3.68
C LYS A 86 -13.73 4.24 -2.94
N VAL A 87 -14.46 5.08 -3.67
CA VAL A 87 -15.55 5.90 -3.12
C VAL A 87 -16.84 5.60 -3.86
N SER A 88 -17.92 5.45 -3.15
CA SER A 88 -19.28 5.31 -3.71
C SER A 88 -20.29 6.11 -2.92
N TYR A 89 -21.19 6.77 -3.61
CA TYR A 89 -22.34 7.48 -3.05
C TYR A 89 -23.32 6.51 -2.37
N LYS A 90 -23.91 6.94 -1.24
CA LYS A 90 -24.88 6.16 -0.46
C LYS A 90 -26.20 6.87 -0.20
N GLY A 91 -26.24 8.16 -0.34
CA GLY A 91 -27.42 8.97 -0.11
C GLY A 91 -27.07 10.37 0.37
N TYR A 92 -28.09 11.20 0.52
CA TYR A 92 -27.99 12.52 1.12
C TYR A 92 -29.07 12.73 2.17
N GLU A 93 -28.85 13.73 3.00
CA GLU A 93 -29.85 14.29 3.95
C GLU A 93 -29.88 15.80 3.71
N TYR A 94 -31.07 16.33 3.46
CA TYR A 94 -31.31 17.75 3.29
C TYR A 94 -32.33 18.24 4.30
N ASN A 95 -32.01 19.36 4.95
CA ASN A 95 -32.93 20.00 5.88
C ASN A 95 -33.56 21.26 5.23
N PRO A 96 -34.83 21.25 4.82
CA PRO A 96 -35.45 22.36 4.14
C PRO A 96 -35.55 23.64 4.98
N ASN A 97 -35.57 23.52 6.31
CA ASN A 97 -35.67 24.68 7.20
C ASN A 97 -34.33 25.43 7.35
N THR A 98 -33.20 24.72 7.20
CA THR A 98 -31.86 25.32 7.36
C THR A 98 -31.06 25.36 6.07
N GLY A 99 -31.52 24.68 5.03
CA GLY A 99 -30.81 24.45 3.77
C GLY A 99 -29.58 23.53 3.91
N GLU A 100 -29.34 22.95 5.07
CA GLU A 100 -28.14 22.12 5.29
C GLU A 100 -28.20 20.81 4.51
N LEU A 101 -27.16 20.57 3.70
CA LEU A 101 -26.98 19.34 2.95
C LEU A 101 -25.82 18.51 3.51
N TYR A 102 -26.09 17.25 3.72
CA TYR A 102 -25.10 16.22 4.05
C TYR A 102 -25.13 15.10 3.02
N ILE A 103 -23.93 14.63 2.63
CA ILE A 103 -23.81 13.51 1.70
C ILE A 103 -23.08 12.37 2.40
N THR A 104 -23.66 11.17 2.32
CA THR A 104 -23.04 9.96 2.83
C THR A 104 -22.35 9.22 1.69
N ALA A 105 -21.06 8.92 1.89
CA ALA A 105 -20.28 8.10 0.97
C ALA A 105 -19.62 6.92 1.70
N ARG A 106 -19.61 5.77 1.03
CA ARG A 106 -18.84 4.60 1.43
C ARG A 106 -17.44 4.72 0.85
N MET A 107 -16.44 4.55 1.70
CA MET A 107 -15.03 4.64 1.37
C MET A 107 -14.32 3.34 1.72
N GLN A 108 -13.69 2.69 0.74
CA GLN A 108 -12.92 1.47 0.91
C GLN A 108 -11.44 1.78 0.67
N ASN A 109 -10.63 1.63 1.70
CA ASN A 109 -9.19 1.76 1.63
C ASN A 109 -8.56 0.41 1.29
N THR A 110 -8.02 0.27 0.09
CA THR A 110 -7.31 -0.95 -0.36
C THR A 110 -5.79 -0.81 -0.23
N SER A 111 -5.30 0.31 0.34
CA SER A 111 -3.88 0.49 0.62
C SER A 111 -3.46 -0.18 1.93
N SER A 112 -2.15 -0.28 2.15
CA SER A 112 -1.55 -0.78 3.40
C SER A 112 -1.37 0.30 4.48
N TYR A 113 -1.96 1.49 4.30
CA TYR A 113 -1.82 2.64 5.20
C TYR A 113 -3.18 3.09 5.73
N THR A 114 -3.19 3.73 6.90
CA THR A 114 -4.40 4.39 7.40
C THR A 114 -4.58 5.74 6.71
N ILE A 115 -5.70 5.95 6.04
CA ILE A 115 -6.06 7.24 5.45
C ILE A 115 -6.63 8.15 6.55
N THR A 116 -6.07 9.35 6.68
CA THR A 116 -6.38 10.29 7.78
C THR A 116 -7.11 11.55 7.35
N LYS A 117 -7.03 11.91 6.07
CA LYS A 117 -7.69 13.09 5.50
C LYS A 117 -7.99 12.85 4.04
N VAL A 118 -9.08 13.41 3.53
CA VAL A 118 -9.49 13.32 2.13
C VAL A 118 -9.95 14.67 1.61
N THR A 119 -9.63 14.99 0.37
CA THR A 119 -10.29 16.06 -0.38
C THR A 119 -11.31 15.43 -1.30
N MET A 120 -12.58 15.73 -1.06
CA MET A 120 -13.72 15.20 -1.78
C MET A 120 -14.27 16.25 -2.74
N TYR A 121 -14.63 15.79 -3.92
CA TYR A 121 -15.38 16.52 -4.93
C TYR A 121 -16.77 15.92 -4.99
N PHE A 122 -17.77 16.80 -5.04
CA PHE A 122 -19.17 16.43 -5.20
C PHE A 122 -19.72 17.17 -6.43
N GLU A 123 -20.50 16.48 -7.24
CA GLU A 123 -21.30 17.08 -8.30
C GLU A 123 -22.75 16.85 -7.91
N ILE A 124 -23.44 17.93 -7.57
CA ILE A 124 -24.76 17.90 -6.96
C ILE A 124 -25.73 18.43 -8.00
N PRO A 125 -26.64 17.59 -8.53
CA PRO A 125 -27.63 18.02 -9.46
C PRO A 125 -28.66 18.93 -8.76
N LEU A 126 -28.72 20.15 -9.19
CA LEU A 126 -29.67 21.20 -8.84
C LEU A 126 -30.03 21.91 -10.14
N ASP A 127 -30.95 22.88 -10.13
CA ASP A 127 -31.21 23.74 -11.30
C ASP A 127 -29.91 24.30 -11.87
N GLU A 128 -29.04 24.78 -11.02
CA GLU A 128 -27.63 25.05 -11.34
C GLU A 128 -26.74 24.04 -10.62
N THR A 129 -26.08 23.14 -11.37
CA THR A 129 -25.24 22.09 -10.80
C THR A 129 -24.14 22.67 -9.90
N ALA A 130 -24.16 22.30 -8.62
CA ALA A 130 -23.14 22.70 -7.66
C ALA A 130 -21.99 21.69 -7.58
N THR A 131 -20.74 22.19 -7.60
CA THR A 131 -19.54 21.34 -7.62
C THR A 131 -18.57 21.63 -6.46
N PRO A 132 -19.01 21.51 -5.18
CA PRO A 132 -18.14 21.81 -4.06
C PRO A 132 -16.98 20.82 -3.92
N THR A 133 -15.81 21.36 -3.59
CA THR A 133 -14.62 20.57 -3.22
C THR A 133 -14.21 20.93 -1.81
N LYS A 134 -14.17 19.95 -0.92
CA LYS A 134 -13.87 20.15 0.50
C LYS A 134 -12.94 19.08 1.06
N THR A 135 -12.20 19.46 2.09
CA THR A 135 -11.27 18.55 2.77
C THR A 135 -11.82 18.18 4.14
N TYR A 136 -11.80 16.88 4.44
CA TYR A 136 -12.34 16.30 5.67
C TYR A 136 -11.32 15.41 6.36
N ASN A 137 -11.30 15.43 7.68
CA ASN A 137 -10.59 14.44 8.47
C ASN A 137 -11.38 13.13 8.46
N VAL A 138 -10.68 12.03 8.27
CA VAL A 138 -11.25 10.67 8.28
C VAL A 138 -10.29 9.74 9.03
N ASN A 139 -10.75 8.54 9.32
CA ASN A 139 -9.89 7.48 9.85
C ASN A 139 -10.30 6.16 9.22
N ILE A 140 -9.63 5.79 8.10
CA ILE A 140 -9.92 4.58 7.35
C ILE A 140 -8.68 3.68 7.41
N PRO A 141 -8.62 2.71 8.34
CA PRO A 141 -7.49 1.79 8.44
C PRO A 141 -7.25 1.01 7.15
N ALA A 142 -6.05 0.48 7.01
CA ALA A 142 -5.65 -0.37 5.89
C ALA A 142 -6.65 -1.52 5.68
N GLY A 143 -7.07 -1.74 4.45
CA GLY A 143 -8.00 -2.81 4.06
C GLY A 143 -9.44 -2.65 4.56
N LYS A 144 -9.79 -1.55 5.27
CA LYS A 144 -11.12 -1.36 5.85
C LYS A 144 -12.03 -0.50 4.97
N THR A 145 -13.32 -0.69 5.20
CA THR A 145 -14.40 0.10 4.59
C THR A 145 -15.15 0.84 5.68
N LYS A 146 -15.45 2.13 5.45
CA LYS A 146 -16.25 2.95 6.35
C LYS A 146 -17.21 3.84 5.56
N ASN A 147 -18.34 4.18 6.16
CA ASN A 147 -19.23 5.23 5.67
C ASN A 147 -18.91 6.53 6.40
N TYR A 148 -18.90 7.62 5.64
CA TYR A 148 -18.72 8.97 6.17
C TYR A 148 -19.86 9.86 5.71
N ARG A 149 -20.37 10.66 6.63
CA ARG A 149 -21.35 11.72 6.42
C ARG A 149 -20.61 13.06 6.31
N PHE A 150 -20.66 13.69 5.15
CA PHE A 150 -19.94 14.90 4.82
C PHE A 150 -20.90 16.10 4.84
N LYS A 151 -20.63 17.11 5.64
CA LYS A 151 -21.36 18.39 5.61
C LYS A 151 -20.92 19.17 4.39
N ILE A 152 -21.82 19.34 3.43
CA ILE A 152 -21.55 20.07 2.17
C ILE A 152 -21.69 21.57 2.39
N GLY A 153 -22.74 22.00 3.05
CA GLY A 153 -23.07 23.39 3.30
C GLY A 153 -24.56 23.62 3.25
N ARG A 154 -24.93 24.89 3.00
CA ARG A 154 -26.32 25.24 2.74
C ARG A 154 -26.57 25.28 1.23
N MET A 155 -27.68 24.70 0.80
CA MET A 155 -28.18 24.70 -0.56
C MET A 155 -29.60 25.25 -0.54
N ALA A 156 -30.03 25.88 -1.65
CA ALA A 156 -31.38 26.39 -1.79
C ALA A 156 -32.41 25.24 -1.79
N ASP A 157 -32.06 24.16 -2.50
CA ASP A 157 -32.93 23.00 -2.69
C ASP A 157 -32.22 21.67 -2.44
N ALA A 158 -33.01 20.60 -2.33
CA ALA A 158 -32.52 19.24 -2.29
C ALA A 158 -31.97 18.83 -3.67
N PRO A 159 -30.98 17.91 -3.74
CA PRO A 159 -30.51 17.38 -5.02
C PRO A 159 -31.61 16.70 -5.82
N ASP A 160 -31.76 17.02 -7.11
CA ASP A 160 -32.77 16.45 -8.02
C ASP A 160 -32.43 15.05 -8.53
N GLY A 161 -31.28 14.50 -8.13
CA GLY A 161 -30.85 13.20 -8.58
C GLY A 161 -29.65 12.65 -7.85
N LYS A 162 -28.97 11.72 -8.52
CA LYS A 162 -27.82 11.04 -7.95
C LYS A 162 -26.57 11.94 -7.93
N VAL A 163 -26.09 12.23 -6.73
CA VAL A 163 -24.85 12.96 -6.52
C VAL A 163 -23.64 12.14 -6.96
N LEU A 164 -22.76 12.74 -7.78
CA LEU A 164 -21.45 12.15 -8.08
C LEU A 164 -20.45 12.52 -6.98
N VAL A 165 -19.75 11.51 -6.47
CA VAL A 165 -18.77 11.68 -5.39
C VAL A 165 -17.42 11.12 -5.80
N LYS A 166 -16.36 11.95 -5.75
CA LYS A 166 -14.98 11.55 -6.10
C LYS A 166 -14.00 12.02 -5.04
N CYS A 167 -13.00 11.21 -4.74
CA CYS A 167 -11.82 11.65 -3.98
C CYS A 167 -10.81 12.25 -4.95
N LYS A 168 -10.38 13.49 -4.71
CA LYS A 168 -9.34 14.19 -5.50
C LYS A 168 -7.95 13.98 -4.92
N LYS A 169 -7.86 13.87 -3.58
CA LYS A 169 -6.60 13.71 -2.85
C LYS A 169 -6.86 13.07 -1.49
N PHE A 170 -5.90 12.32 -0.97
CA PHE A 170 -5.92 11.87 0.41
C PHE A 170 -4.54 11.95 1.07
N TRP A 171 -4.52 11.99 2.40
CA TRP A 171 -3.35 11.88 3.25
C TRP A 171 -3.43 10.60 4.08
N TYR A 172 -2.28 10.08 4.42
CA TYR A 172 -2.17 8.81 5.13
C TYR A 172 -1.06 8.87 6.18
N LYS A 173 -1.15 7.98 7.15
CA LYS A 173 -0.07 7.67 8.09
C LYS A 173 0.36 6.22 7.96
N LYS A 174 1.62 5.97 8.21
CA LYS A 174 2.21 4.65 8.32
C LYS A 174 1.84 4.00 9.63
#